data_95a260bc123fb6fac50cd415d2af31c9
#
_entry.id   95a260bc123fb6fac50cd415d2af31c9
#
_cell.length_a   1.000
_cell.length_b   1.000
_cell.length_c   1.000
_cell.angle_alpha   90.00
_cell.angle_beta   90.00
_cell.angle_gamma   90.00
#
_symmetry.space_group_name_H-M   'P 1'
#
loop_
_entity.id
_entity.type
_entity.pdbx_description
1 polymer ?
#
loop_
_entity_poly.entity_id
_entity_poly.type
_entity_poly.pdbx_seq_one_letter_code
_entity_poly.pdbx_strand_id
1 'polypeptide(L)'
;QLQEKLRLALNRMERNIKDRMSTADLLIALPSQLINSRPFMAALKEFFASSQLSQFMDQTNPLSELEHKRRLSAMGPGGLTRERASFEVRDVHPSHYGRICPIQTSEGPNIGLVGHLAIFSKISPLGFILTPYQKVKNGKLTDEIMFLDASEEEKYIIAQAGIGIDKDGRITDKKVSARVKGEPGEVTSEEIDFIDISPKQPFSAATSLIPFLEHDDANRALMGSNMQRQAVPLVKAEAPYVMTGMEVSVAYDSGSATISETEGTGDFVDSGIVKIRSKNGATKEYR
;
A
#
# COMPACT_ATOMS: atom_id res chain seq x y z
N GLN A 1 -0.35 5.87 15.49
CA GLN A 1 -1.41 6.10 16.49
C GLN A 1 -1.55 4.92 17.46
N LEU A 2 -1.74 3.68 17.00
CA LEU A 2 -1.84 2.50 17.86
C LEU A 2 -0.58 2.33 18.72
N GLN A 3 0.60 2.42 18.13
CA GLN A 3 1.89 2.35 18.85
C GLN A 3 1.96 3.39 19.97
N GLU A 4 1.52 4.63 19.72
CA GLU A 4 1.52 5.70 20.71
C GLU A 4 0.56 5.42 21.88
N LYS A 5 -0.65 4.95 21.57
CA LYS A 5 -1.61 4.53 22.60
C LYS A 5 -1.08 3.39 23.44
N LEU A 6 -0.46 2.38 22.83
CA LEU A 6 0.17 1.26 23.53
C LEU A 6 1.32 1.72 24.43
N ARG A 7 2.19 2.59 23.93
CA ARG A 7 3.30 3.14 24.72
C ARG A 7 2.81 3.86 25.96
N LEU A 8 1.79 4.71 25.81
CA LEU A 8 1.18 5.40 26.96
C LEU A 8 0.54 4.44 27.96
N ALA A 9 -0.11 3.38 27.48
CA ALA A 9 -0.74 2.37 28.32
C ALA A 9 0.31 1.55 29.09
N LEU A 10 1.42 1.18 28.44
CA LEU A 10 2.54 0.49 29.08
C LEU A 10 3.22 1.36 30.15
N ASN A 11 3.45 2.64 29.87
CA ASN A 11 4.03 3.57 30.83
C ASN A 11 3.12 3.74 32.08
N ARG A 12 1.79 3.74 31.89
CA ARG A 12 0.85 3.75 33.02
C ARG A 12 0.91 2.45 33.84
N MET A 13 1.00 1.32 33.16
CA MET A 13 1.13 0.02 33.81
C MET A 13 2.45 -0.08 34.59
N GLU A 14 3.56 0.40 34.03
CA GLU A 14 4.86 0.46 34.72
C GLU A 14 4.79 1.29 36.00
N ARG A 15 4.18 2.48 35.97
CA ARG A 15 3.98 3.31 37.16
C ARG A 15 3.19 2.57 38.25
N ASN A 16 2.06 1.96 37.86
CA ASN A 16 1.24 1.21 38.79
C ASN A 16 1.99 0.03 39.42
N ILE A 17 2.86 -0.62 38.65
CA ILE A 17 3.71 -1.72 39.21
C ILE A 17 4.71 -1.15 40.22
N LYS A 18 5.40 -0.04 39.88
CA LYS A 18 6.35 0.62 40.79
C LYS A 18 5.68 1.05 42.09
N ASP A 19 4.48 1.65 42.01
CA ASP A 19 3.72 2.07 43.19
C ASP A 19 3.33 0.88 44.09
N ARG A 20 2.91 -0.23 43.47
CA ARG A 20 2.58 -1.46 44.20
C ARG A 20 3.80 -2.12 44.82
N MET A 21 4.94 -2.13 44.13
CA MET A 21 6.18 -2.67 44.64
C MET A 21 6.69 -1.88 45.86
N SER A 22 6.42 -0.59 45.95
CA SER A 22 6.81 0.23 47.08
C SER A 22 5.96 -0.04 48.36
N THR A 23 4.75 -0.59 48.18
CA THR A 23 3.79 -0.84 49.28
C THR A 23 3.65 -2.32 49.64
N ALA A 24 4.03 -3.24 48.75
CA ALA A 24 3.90 -4.67 48.93
C ALA A 24 5.17 -5.29 49.56
N ASP A 25 5.00 -6.35 50.35
CA ASP A 25 6.13 -7.18 50.78
C ASP A 25 6.62 -8.03 49.61
N LEU A 26 7.76 -7.64 49.01
CA LEU A 26 8.33 -8.28 47.86
C LEU A 26 8.78 -9.73 48.07
N LEU A 27 8.94 -10.17 49.30
CA LEU A 27 9.33 -11.55 49.63
C LEU A 27 8.17 -12.54 49.44
N ILE A 28 6.92 -12.02 49.50
CA ILE A 28 5.72 -12.87 49.47
C ILE A 28 4.87 -12.54 48.21
N ALA A 29 5.07 -11.37 47.57
CA ALA A 29 4.26 -10.90 46.48
C ALA A 29 4.45 -11.72 45.22
N LEU A 30 3.34 -12.21 44.63
CA LEU A 30 3.34 -12.85 43.33
C LEU A 30 3.29 -11.81 42.21
N PRO A 31 3.93 -12.06 41.04
CA PRO A 31 3.87 -11.16 39.89
C PRO A 31 2.43 -10.78 39.44
N SER A 32 1.49 -11.72 39.56
CA SER A 32 0.08 -11.51 39.23
C SER A 32 -0.63 -10.49 40.14
N GLN A 33 -0.14 -10.29 41.34
CA GLN A 33 -0.66 -9.30 42.32
C GLN A 33 -0.11 -7.89 41.99
N LEU A 34 1.10 -7.80 41.48
CA LEU A 34 1.75 -6.55 41.11
C LEU A 34 1.27 -6.00 39.77
N ILE A 35 1.03 -6.88 38.80
CA ILE A 35 0.67 -6.51 37.45
C ILE A 35 -0.84 -6.29 37.32
N ASN A 36 -1.24 -5.08 36.92
CA ASN A 36 -2.62 -4.75 36.55
C ASN A 36 -2.73 -4.51 35.07
N SER A 37 -3.33 -5.45 34.35
CA SER A 37 -3.51 -5.36 32.89
C SER A 37 -4.70 -4.48 32.45
N ARG A 38 -5.58 -4.08 33.39
CA ARG A 38 -6.80 -3.32 33.06
C ARG A 38 -6.54 -2.00 32.30
N PRO A 39 -5.57 -1.15 32.67
CA PRO A 39 -5.28 0.08 31.94
C PRO A 39 -4.82 -0.17 30.51
N PHE A 40 -4.06 -1.25 30.29
CA PHE A 40 -3.60 -1.66 28.96
C PHE A 40 -4.78 -2.14 28.10
N MET A 41 -5.61 -3.02 28.62
CA MET A 41 -6.79 -3.53 27.94
C MET A 41 -7.82 -2.43 27.66
N ALA A 42 -7.98 -1.46 28.57
CA ALA A 42 -8.86 -0.30 28.36
C ALA A 42 -8.38 0.58 27.20
N ALA A 43 -7.08 0.85 27.11
CA ALA A 43 -6.51 1.65 26.02
C ALA A 43 -6.65 0.95 24.65
N LEU A 44 -6.48 -0.37 24.60
CA LEU A 44 -6.74 -1.16 23.39
C LEU A 44 -8.20 -1.09 22.97
N LYS A 45 -9.12 -1.36 23.89
CA LYS A 45 -10.56 -1.28 23.61
C LYS A 45 -10.98 0.12 23.17
N GLU A 46 -10.47 1.16 23.82
CA GLU A 46 -10.72 2.56 23.41
C GLU A 46 -10.29 2.80 21.98
N PHE A 47 -9.09 2.37 21.59
CA PHE A 47 -8.60 2.56 20.24
C PHE A 47 -9.47 1.83 19.20
N PHE A 48 -9.72 0.54 19.38
CA PHE A 48 -10.47 -0.25 18.40
C PHE A 48 -11.96 0.05 18.36
N ALA A 49 -12.56 0.52 19.46
CA ALA A 49 -13.99 0.82 19.51
C ALA A 49 -14.36 2.26 19.12
N SER A 50 -13.46 3.22 19.37
CA SER A 50 -13.79 4.65 19.22
C SER A 50 -12.92 5.44 18.24
N SER A 51 -11.81 4.86 17.74
CA SER A 51 -10.96 5.55 16.76
C SER A 51 -11.64 5.62 15.39
N GLN A 52 -11.65 6.82 14.80
CA GLN A 52 -12.20 7.05 13.47
C GLN A 52 -11.44 6.28 12.36
N LEU A 53 -10.15 5.98 12.56
CA LEU A 53 -9.30 5.26 11.62
C LEU A 53 -9.33 3.74 11.81
N SER A 54 -9.86 3.26 12.96
CA SER A 54 -10.16 1.85 13.16
C SER A 54 -11.57 1.58 12.64
N GLN A 55 -11.65 0.98 11.45
CA GLN A 55 -12.89 0.78 10.72
C GLN A 55 -13.18 -0.71 10.54
N PHE A 56 -14.45 -1.05 10.37
CA PHE A 56 -14.84 -2.37 9.92
C PHE A 56 -14.32 -2.59 8.50
N MET A 57 -13.61 -3.71 8.26
CA MET A 57 -12.97 -3.97 6.97
C MET A 57 -14.04 -4.22 5.89
N ASP A 58 -13.87 -3.60 4.75
CA ASP A 58 -14.64 -3.89 3.55
C ASP A 58 -14.13 -5.20 2.95
N GLN A 59 -14.96 -6.24 2.97
CA GLN A 59 -14.65 -7.60 2.52
C GLN A 59 -15.64 -8.09 1.45
N THR A 60 -16.21 -7.20 0.66
CA THR A 60 -17.12 -7.55 -0.42
C THR A 60 -16.43 -8.47 -1.44
N ASN A 61 -15.18 -8.19 -1.76
CA ASN A 61 -14.32 -8.98 -2.62
C ASN A 61 -12.84 -8.83 -2.21
N PRO A 62 -11.91 -9.66 -2.73
CA PRO A 62 -10.49 -9.55 -2.38
C PRO A 62 -9.87 -8.18 -2.69
N LEU A 63 -10.30 -7.53 -3.77
CA LEU A 63 -9.82 -6.20 -4.14
C LEU A 63 -10.26 -5.14 -3.13
N SER A 64 -11.49 -5.19 -2.63
CA SER A 64 -11.99 -4.23 -1.63
C SER A 64 -11.22 -4.32 -0.32
N GLU A 65 -10.84 -5.52 0.09
CA GLU A 65 -9.99 -5.74 1.26
C GLU A 65 -8.60 -5.16 1.08
N LEU A 66 -7.95 -5.42 -0.05
CA LEU A 66 -6.63 -4.88 -0.39
C LEU A 66 -6.65 -3.35 -0.40
N GLU A 67 -7.61 -2.76 -1.09
CA GLU A 67 -7.75 -1.32 -1.22
C GLU A 67 -8.09 -0.64 0.11
N HIS A 68 -8.85 -1.28 1.00
CA HIS A 68 -9.10 -0.76 2.33
C HIS A 68 -7.83 -0.69 3.17
N LYS A 69 -6.96 -1.69 3.08
CA LYS A 69 -5.65 -1.72 3.76
C LYS A 69 -4.68 -0.65 3.21
N ARG A 70 -4.82 -0.25 1.95
CA ARG A 70 -3.97 0.73 1.25
C ARG A 70 -4.59 2.14 1.19
N ARG A 71 -5.66 2.39 1.92
CA ARG A 71 -6.35 3.69 1.95
C ARG A 71 -5.58 4.73 2.77
N LEU A 72 -5.52 5.94 2.25
CA LEU A 72 -4.97 7.11 2.92
C LEU A 72 -6.10 8.09 3.22
N SER A 73 -6.18 8.59 4.43
CA SER A 73 -7.18 9.58 4.83
C SER A 73 -6.53 10.83 5.41
N ALA A 74 -6.91 11.99 4.92
CA ALA A 74 -6.53 13.28 5.50
C ALA A 74 -7.36 13.63 6.73
N MET A 75 -8.44 12.89 6.98
CA MET A 75 -9.34 13.07 8.12
C MET A 75 -8.90 12.19 9.29
N GLY A 76 -9.38 12.53 10.49
CA GLY A 76 -9.10 11.76 11.70
C GLY A 76 -8.46 12.62 12.79
N PRO A 77 -8.01 12.01 13.91
CA PRO A 77 -7.37 12.72 15.00
C PRO A 77 -6.10 13.44 14.53
N GLY A 78 -6.07 14.78 14.68
CA GLY A 78 -4.98 15.63 14.20
C GLY A 78 -5.03 15.97 12.70
N GLY A 79 -6.04 15.50 11.96
CA GLY A 79 -6.26 15.77 10.55
C GLY A 79 -7.30 16.86 10.29
N LEU A 80 -7.77 16.89 9.04
CA LEU A 80 -8.75 17.87 8.57
C LEU A 80 -10.19 17.45 8.86
N THR A 81 -11.09 18.41 8.93
CA THR A 81 -12.54 18.19 8.89
C THR A 81 -13.06 18.55 7.49
N ARG A 82 -14.16 17.91 7.06
CA ARG A 82 -14.75 18.14 5.72
C ARG A 82 -15.05 19.60 5.44
N GLU A 83 -15.58 20.30 6.43
CA GLU A 83 -16.01 21.70 6.33
C GLU A 83 -14.82 22.66 6.25
N ARG A 84 -13.65 22.28 6.78
CA ARG A 84 -12.43 23.10 6.79
C ARG A 84 -11.46 22.77 5.65
N ALA A 85 -11.74 21.74 4.87
CA ALA A 85 -10.91 21.36 3.75
C ALA A 85 -11.19 22.24 2.52
N SER A 86 -10.24 23.12 2.17
CA SER A 86 -10.25 23.92 0.94
C SER A 86 -10.04 23.04 -0.31
N PHE A 87 -10.22 23.63 -1.48
CA PHE A 87 -9.94 22.97 -2.76
C PHE A 87 -8.45 22.58 -2.89
N GLU A 88 -7.54 23.42 -2.44
CA GLU A 88 -6.08 23.18 -2.51
C GLU A 88 -5.65 21.87 -1.83
N VAL A 89 -6.29 21.52 -0.71
CA VAL A 89 -5.98 20.27 0.01
C VAL A 89 -6.54 19.03 -0.71
N ARG A 90 -7.51 19.22 -1.60
CA ARG A 90 -8.18 18.16 -2.36
C ARG A 90 -7.55 17.93 -3.73
N ASP A 91 -6.70 18.85 -4.18
CA ASP A 91 -6.04 18.77 -5.47
C ASP A 91 -4.93 17.73 -5.52
N VAL A 92 -4.61 17.30 -6.74
CA VAL A 92 -3.47 16.42 -7.01
C VAL A 92 -2.20 17.27 -7.08
N HIS A 93 -1.19 16.89 -6.30
CA HIS A 93 0.11 17.56 -6.28
C HIS A 93 1.15 16.73 -7.07
N PRO A 94 2.15 17.34 -7.72
CA PRO A 94 3.20 16.59 -8.45
C PRO A 94 3.93 15.53 -7.60
N SER A 95 4.11 15.77 -6.29
CA SER A 95 4.70 14.80 -5.36
C SER A 95 3.87 13.52 -5.15
N HIS A 96 2.62 13.50 -5.62
CA HIS A 96 1.77 12.31 -5.56
C HIS A 96 2.18 11.24 -6.59
N TYR A 97 2.95 11.59 -7.61
CA TYR A 97 3.36 10.67 -8.66
C TYR A 97 4.06 9.43 -8.09
N GLY A 98 3.56 8.27 -8.45
CA GLY A 98 4.07 6.98 -7.96
C GLY A 98 3.84 6.68 -6.47
N ARG A 99 3.18 7.59 -5.73
CA ARG A 99 2.91 7.49 -4.29
C ARG A 99 1.44 7.39 -3.97
N ILE A 100 0.66 8.34 -4.47
CA ILE A 100 -0.79 8.42 -4.27
C ILE A 100 -1.47 8.42 -5.63
N CYS A 101 -2.45 7.55 -5.82
CA CYS A 101 -3.19 7.48 -7.09
C CYS A 101 -3.90 8.80 -7.38
N PRO A 102 -3.67 9.41 -8.56
CA PRO A 102 -4.30 10.68 -8.93
C PRO A 102 -5.78 10.54 -9.31
N ILE A 103 -6.25 9.33 -9.60
CA ILE A 103 -7.60 9.05 -10.07
C ILE A 103 -8.49 8.54 -8.94
N GLN A 104 -8.03 7.54 -8.19
CA GLN A 104 -8.86 6.87 -7.20
C GLN A 104 -9.02 7.71 -5.93
N THR A 105 -10.20 8.27 -5.75
CA THR A 105 -10.63 9.00 -4.54
C THR A 105 -12.10 8.69 -4.27
N SER A 106 -12.58 9.03 -3.08
CA SER A 106 -14.01 8.91 -2.78
C SER A 106 -14.83 9.94 -3.54
N GLU A 107 -16.06 9.59 -3.86
CA GLU A 107 -17.03 10.49 -4.45
C GLU A 107 -17.76 11.30 -3.36
N GLY A 108 -18.23 12.49 -3.71
CA GLY A 108 -19.00 13.35 -2.82
C GLY A 108 -18.15 14.20 -1.85
N PRO A 109 -18.62 14.42 -0.60
CA PRO A 109 -18.01 15.39 0.33
C PRO A 109 -16.55 15.09 0.69
N ASN A 110 -16.11 13.87 0.55
CA ASN A 110 -14.75 13.41 0.89
C ASN A 110 -13.79 13.40 -0.30
N ILE A 111 -14.19 13.92 -1.45
CA ILE A 111 -13.34 13.94 -2.65
C ILE A 111 -11.99 14.60 -2.35
N GLY A 112 -10.89 13.97 -2.76
CA GLY A 112 -9.53 14.44 -2.52
C GLY A 112 -9.02 14.27 -1.09
N LEU A 113 -9.88 14.01 -0.09
CA LEU A 113 -9.49 13.79 1.31
C LEU A 113 -9.21 12.32 1.63
N VAL A 114 -9.71 11.42 0.82
CA VAL A 114 -9.46 9.98 0.91
C VAL A 114 -8.87 9.51 -0.41
N GLY A 115 -7.65 9.04 -0.38
CA GLY A 115 -6.94 8.51 -1.53
C GLY A 115 -6.43 7.09 -1.28
N HIS A 116 -5.68 6.57 -2.22
CA HIS A 116 -5.11 5.22 -2.15
C HIS A 116 -3.65 5.23 -2.57
N LEU A 117 -2.86 4.37 -1.95
CA LEU A 117 -1.46 4.18 -2.29
C LEU A 117 -1.31 3.67 -3.73
N ALA A 118 -0.37 4.24 -4.48
CA ALA A 118 0.03 3.74 -5.78
C ALA A 118 0.64 2.33 -5.65
N ILE A 119 0.55 1.53 -6.72
CA ILE A 119 0.77 0.08 -6.67
C ILE A 119 2.17 -0.32 -6.17
N PHE A 120 3.22 0.39 -6.60
CA PHE A 120 4.60 0.09 -6.23
C PHE A 120 5.12 0.90 -5.03
N SER A 121 4.29 1.76 -4.45
CA SER A 121 4.72 2.60 -3.33
C SER A 121 4.99 1.80 -2.06
N LYS A 122 5.98 2.26 -1.28
CA LYS A 122 6.33 1.74 0.04
C LYS A 122 6.32 2.88 1.06
N ILE A 123 6.16 2.53 2.32
CA ILE A 123 6.23 3.48 3.43
C ILE A 123 7.56 3.28 4.14
N SER A 124 8.33 4.38 4.29
CA SER A 124 9.59 4.38 5.05
C SER A 124 9.33 4.21 6.55
N PRO A 125 10.34 3.82 7.36
CA PRO A 125 10.21 3.79 8.83
C PRO A 125 9.84 5.15 9.45
N LEU A 126 10.15 6.25 8.76
CA LEU A 126 9.79 7.61 9.17
C LEU A 126 8.38 8.03 8.75
N GLY A 127 7.67 7.23 7.93
CA GLY A 127 6.31 7.50 7.46
C GLY A 127 6.22 8.20 6.10
N PHE A 128 7.33 8.44 5.40
CA PHE A 128 7.32 8.97 4.03
C PHE A 128 6.92 7.89 3.03
N ILE A 129 6.17 8.29 2.01
CA ILE A 129 5.80 7.40 0.92
C ILE A 129 6.92 7.45 -0.12
N LEU A 130 7.49 6.30 -0.41
CA LEU A 130 8.57 6.11 -1.37
C LEU A 130 8.03 5.46 -2.64
N THR A 131 8.63 5.82 -3.77
CA THR A 131 8.35 5.19 -5.07
C THR A 131 9.64 4.65 -5.68
N PRO A 132 9.61 3.50 -6.35
CA PRO A 132 10.80 2.87 -6.92
C PRO A 132 11.12 3.44 -8.29
N TYR A 133 12.42 3.63 -8.54
CA TYR A 133 12.97 4.02 -9.83
C TYR A 133 14.16 3.13 -10.18
N GLN A 134 14.32 2.84 -11.46
CA GLN A 134 15.47 2.12 -11.97
C GLN A 134 16.56 3.11 -12.38
N LYS A 135 17.78 2.88 -11.90
CA LYS A 135 18.91 3.77 -12.13
C LYS A 135 19.46 3.64 -13.54
N VAL A 136 19.78 4.77 -14.13
CA VAL A 136 20.43 4.89 -15.45
C VAL A 136 21.85 5.41 -15.27
N LYS A 137 22.80 4.89 -16.03
CA LYS A 137 24.18 5.39 -16.09
C LYS A 137 24.61 5.53 -17.54
N ASN A 138 24.96 6.75 -17.95
CA ASN A 138 25.39 7.06 -19.32
C ASN A 138 24.43 6.53 -20.40
N GLY A 139 23.13 6.75 -20.22
CA GLY A 139 22.09 6.29 -21.15
C GLY A 139 21.88 4.77 -21.16
N LYS A 140 22.40 4.03 -20.19
CA LYS A 140 22.19 2.57 -20.02
C LYS A 140 21.50 2.26 -18.72
N LEU A 141 20.45 1.43 -18.76
CA LEU A 141 19.74 0.93 -17.59
C LEU A 141 20.67 0.02 -16.78
N THR A 142 20.57 0.12 -15.47
CA THR A 142 21.19 -0.77 -14.50
C THR A 142 20.12 -1.61 -13.80
N ASP A 143 20.50 -2.73 -13.19
CA ASP A 143 19.56 -3.56 -12.40
C ASP A 143 19.28 -2.98 -11.00
N GLU A 144 19.83 -1.80 -10.70
CA GLU A 144 19.70 -1.15 -9.39
C GLU A 144 18.36 -0.40 -9.32
N ILE A 145 17.48 -0.81 -8.40
CA ILE A 145 16.22 -0.14 -8.10
C ILE A 145 16.37 0.64 -6.80
N MET A 146 16.10 1.93 -6.85
CA MET A 146 16.12 2.82 -5.69
C MET A 146 14.73 3.32 -5.36
N PHE A 147 14.43 3.39 -4.05
CA PHE A 147 13.20 3.97 -3.56
C PHE A 147 13.47 5.39 -3.10
N LEU A 148 12.83 6.37 -3.75
CA LEU A 148 13.03 7.79 -3.48
C LEU A 148 11.76 8.39 -2.85
N ASP A 149 11.95 9.31 -1.92
CA ASP A 149 10.89 10.20 -1.47
C ASP A 149 10.72 11.40 -2.43
N ALA A 150 9.69 12.23 -2.21
CA ALA A 150 9.40 13.35 -3.11
C ALA A 150 10.50 14.42 -3.10
N SER A 151 11.17 14.64 -1.97
CA SER A 151 12.24 15.63 -1.84
C SER A 151 13.55 15.16 -2.48
N GLU A 152 13.81 13.87 -2.44
CA GLU A 152 14.95 13.27 -3.14
C GLU A 152 14.75 13.26 -4.65
N GLU A 153 13.51 12.95 -5.09
CA GLU A 153 13.14 12.90 -6.51
C GLU A 153 13.40 14.23 -7.24
N GLU A 154 13.13 15.36 -6.60
CA GLU A 154 13.37 16.68 -7.18
C GLU A 154 14.84 16.95 -7.54
N LYS A 155 15.78 16.19 -7.03
CA LYS A 155 17.21 16.36 -7.32
C LYS A 155 17.65 15.71 -8.63
N TYR A 156 16.82 14.82 -9.18
CA TYR A 156 17.17 13.94 -10.29
C TYR A 156 16.32 14.20 -11.53
N ILE A 157 16.85 13.77 -12.66
CA ILE A 157 16.15 13.74 -13.96
C ILE A 157 15.61 12.34 -14.17
N ILE A 158 14.28 12.22 -14.24
CA ILE A 158 13.58 10.95 -14.28
C ILE A 158 12.80 10.81 -15.56
N ALA A 159 13.16 9.82 -16.37
CA ALA A 159 12.46 9.52 -17.63
C ALA A 159 11.22 8.62 -17.39
N GLN A 160 10.27 8.69 -18.31
CA GLN A 160 9.08 7.84 -18.30
C GLN A 160 9.41 6.42 -18.77
N ALA A 161 8.64 5.43 -18.30
CA ALA A 161 8.84 4.01 -18.65
C ALA A 161 8.60 3.67 -20.14
N GLY A 162 7.96 4.54 -20.91
CA GLY A 162 7.60 4.31 -22.31
C GLY A 162 8.66 4.68 -23.33
N ILE A 163 9.89 5.00 -22.93
CA ILE A 163 10.98 5.36 -23.85
C ILE A 163 11.53 4.12 -24.58
N GLY A 164 12.09 4.35 -25.76
CA GLY A 164 12.72 3.28 -26.55
C GLY A 164 13.98 2.76 -25.85
N ILE A 165 14.03 1.45 -25.58
CA ILE A 165 15.17 0.76 -24.97
C ILE A 165 15.58 -0.39 -25.87
N ASP A 166 16.88 -0.50 -26.18
CA ASP A 166 17.45 -1.60 -26.94
C ASP A 166 17.61 -2.86 -26.08
N LYS A 167 17.88 -4.01 -26.71
CA LYS A 167 18.13 -5.30 -26.04
C LYS A 167 19.29 -5.27 -25.04
N ASP A 168 20.25 -4.38 -25.26
CA ASP A 168 21.40 -4.16 -24.40
C ASP A 168 21.11 -3.21 -23.20
N GLY A 169 19.85 -2.75 -23.06
CA GLY A 169 19.42 -1.82 -22.02
C GLY A 169 19.84 -0.37 -22.27
N ARG A 170 20.15 0.03 -23.51
CA ARG A 170 20.46 1.41 -23.87
C ARG A 170 19.24 2.15 -24.37
N ILE A 171 19.14 3.41 -23.96
CA ILE A 171 18.09 4.32 -24.44
C ILE A 171 18.42 4.68 -25.90
N THR A 172 17.47 4.42 -26.80
CA THR A 172 17.64 4.66 -28.24
C THR A 172 17.32 6.07 -28.67
N ASP A 173 16.43 6.72 -27.93
CA ASP A 173 15.93 8.05 -28.25
C ASP A 173 16.95 9.12 -27.84
N LYS A 174 17.29 10.01 -28.75
CA LYS A 174 18.25 11.12 -28.49
C LYS A 174 17.65 12.19 -27.57
N LYS A 175 16.34 12.43 -27.68
CA LYS A 175 15.57 13.34 -26.83
C LYS A 175 14.45 12.55 -26.17
N VAL A 176 14.36 12.67 -24.87
CA VAL A 176 13.46 11.94 -24.01
C VAL A 176 12.63 12.90 -23.20
N SER A 177 11.33 12.63 -23.10
CA SER A 177 10.44 13.32 -22.14
C SER A 177 10.75 12.84 -20.74
N ALA A 178 11.11 13.76 -19.87
CA ALA A 178 11.50 13.47 -18.49
C ALA A 178 10.95 14.52 -17.53
N ARG A 179 10.89 14.16 -16.25
CA ARG A 179 10.67 15.10 -15.16
C ARG A 179 12.01 15.66 -14.70
N VAL A 180 12.18 16.97 -14.86
CA VAL A 180 13.36 17.72 -14.43
C VAL A 180 12.98 18.53 -13.21
N LYS A 181 13.48 18.19 -12.04
CA LYS A 181 13.13 18.85 -10.76
C LYS A 181 11.61 18.90 -10.52
N GLY A 182 10.91 17.83 -10.85
CA GLY A 182 9.46 17.72 -10.70
C GLY A 182 8.61 18.30 -11.83
N GLU A 183 9.19 19.06 -12.79
CA GLU A 183 8.49 19.62 -13.93
C GLU A 183 8.74 18.82 -15.21
N PRO A 184 7.75 18.72 -16.12
CA PRO A 184 7.95 18.04 -17.40
C PRO A 184 8.88 18.82 -18.31
N GLY A 185 9.85 18.13 -18.93
CA GLY A 185 10.81 18.69 -19.85
C GLY A 185 11.35 17.67 -20.85
N GLU A 186 12.13 18.14 -21.82
CA GLU A 186 12.88 17.28 -22.74
C GLU A 186 14.36 17.34 -22.41
N VAL A 187 15.00 16.18 -22.30
CA VAL A 187 16.43 16.04 -21.96
C VAL A 187 17.10 15.06 -22.93
N THR A 188 18.43 15.08 -22.95
CA THR A 188 19.21 14.08 -23.68
C THR A 188 19.31 12.77 -22.89
N SER A 189 19.45 11.65 -23.60
CA SER A 189 19.52 10.32 -22.96
C SER A 189 20.67 10.17 -21.97
N GLU A 190 21.75 10.97 -22.10
CA GLU A 190 22.91 10.92 -21.23
C GLU A 190 22.70 11.63 -19.88
N GLU A 191 21.75 12.57 -19.82
CA GLU A 191 21.43 13.37 -18.63
C GLU A 191 20.44 12.66 -17.68
N ILE A 192 19.88 11.52 -18.09
CA ILE A 192 18.86 10.79 -17.33
C ILE A 192 19.55 10.04 -16.17
N ASP A 193 19.08 10.29 -14.95
CA ASP A 193 19.53 9.61 -13.74
C ASP A 193 18.72 8.35 -13.45
N PHE A 194 17.41 8.42 -13.64
CA PHE A 194 16.47 7.34 -13.34
C PHE A 194 15.39 7.21 -14.41
N ILE A 195 14.75 6.04 -14.43
CA ILE A 195 13.57 5.75 -15.24
C ILE A 195 12.46 5.15 -14.39
N ASP A 196 11.21 5.42 -14.73
CA ASP A 196 10.05 4.79 -14.13
C ASP A 196 10.07 3.27 -14.40
N ILE A 197 9.71 2.45 -13.42
CA ILE A 197 9.71 0.98 -13.56
C ILE A 197 8.59 0.51 -14.50
N SER A 198 7.44 1.18 -14.46
CA SER A 198 6.27 0.78 -15.22
C SER A 198 5.36 1.99 -15.50
N PRO A 199 4.66 2.01 -16.63
CA PRO A 199 3.63 3.01 -16.89
C PRO A 199 2.47 2.99 -15.89
N LYS A 200 2.28 1.88 -15.17
CA LYS A 200 1.25 1.72 -14.13
C LYS A 200 1.66 2.30 -12.78
N GLN A 201 2.89 2.77 -12.64
CA GLN A 201 3.47 3.26 -11.38
C GLN A 201 2.64 4.34 -10.66
N PRO A 202 2.00 5.31 -11.34
CA PRO A 202 1.22 6.35 -10.66
C PRO A 202 -0.13 5.88 -10.14
N PHE A 203 -0.62 4.71 -10.57
CA PHE A 203 -1.99 4.26 -10.29
C PHE A 203 -2.07 3.29 -9.12
N SER A 204 -3.24 3.26 -8.46
CA SER A 204 -3.58 2.26 -7.42
C SER A 204 -3.88 0.89 -8.05
N ALA A 205 -4.04 -0.13 -7.20
CA ALA A 205 -4.35 -1.48 -7.65
C ALA A 205 -5.69 -1.53 -8.42
N ALA A 206 -6.75 -0.92 -7.90
CA ALA A 206 -8.05 -0.89 -8.57
C ALA A 206 -7.99 -0.15 -9.92
N THR A 207 -7.33 1.01 -9.97
CA THR A 207 -7.19 1.79 -11.21
C THR A 207 -6.37 1.04 -12.26
N SER A 208 -5.33 0.32 -11.85
CA SER A 208 -4.47 -0.45 -12.76
C SER A 208 -5.15 -1.68 -13.37
N LEU A 209 -6.30 -2.09 -12.85
CA LEU A 209 -7.13 -3.16 -13.38
C LEU A 209 -8.15 -2.69 -14.45
N ILE A 210 -8.24 -1.39 -14.70
CA ILE A 210 -9.11 -0.86 -15.76
C ILE A 210 -8.42 -1.05 -17.12
N PRO A 211 -8.97 -1.86 -18.03
CA PRO A 211 -8.40 -2.02 -19.36
C PRO A 211 -8.61 -0.73 -20.17
N PHE A 212 -7.63 -0.38 -20.99
CA PHE A 212 -7.63 0.83 -21.84
C PHE A 212 -7.81 2.14 -21.06
N LEU A 213 -7.28 2.21 -19.87
CA LEU A 213 -7.37 3.37 -18.96
C LEU A 213 -6.93 4.68 -19.63
N GLU A 214 -5.96 4.62 -20.55
CA GLU A 214 -5.43 5.78 -21.28
C GLU A 214 -6.46 6.45 -22.22
N HIS A 215 -7.54 5.77 -22.54
CA HIS A 215 -8.63 6.27 -23.35
C HIS A 215 -9.83 6.77 -22.56
N ASP A 216 -9.81 6.57 -21.23
CA ASP A 216 -10.90 6.97 -20.35
C ASP A 216 -10.69 8.37 -19.78
N ASP A 217 -11.80 9.11 -19.62
CA ASP A 217 -11.80 10.33 -18.83
C ASP A 217 -11.55 10.01 -17.33
N ALA A 218 -10.77 10.87 -16.67
CA ALA A 218 -10.41 10.68 -15.26
C ALA A 218 -11.61 10.49 -14.33
N ASN A 219 -12.71 11.22 -14.59
CA ASN A 219 -13.94 11.09 -13.78
C ASN A 219 -14.59 9.72 -13.94
N ARG A 220 -14.59 9.16 -15.16
CA ARG A 220 -15.14 7.82 -15.40
C ARG A 220 -14.23 6.72 -14.87
N ALA A 221 -12.91 6.89 -14.96
CA ALA A 221 -11.94 5.98 -14.35
C ALA A 221 -12.07 5.97 -12.82
N LEU A 222 -12.32 7.12 -12.19
CA LEU A 222 -12.61 7.22 -10.75
C LEU A 222 -13.86 6.40 -10.38
N MET A 223 -14.96 6.59 -11.10
CA MET A 223 -16.19 5.82 -10.87
C MET A 223 -15.95 4.32 -11.07
N GLY A 224 -15.26 3.92 -12.15
CA GLY A 224 -14.93 2.54 -12.46
C GLY A 224 -14.08 1.87 -11.37
N SER A 225 -13.04 2.53 -10.89
CA SER A 225 -12.19 2.02 -9.81
C SER A 225 -12.97 1.83 -8.50
N ASN A 226 -13.90 2.75 -8.19
CA ASN A 226 -14.77 2.62 -7.03
C ASN A 226 -15.79 1.48 -7.19
N MET A 227 -16.38 1.29 -8.39
CA MET A 227 -17.33 0.22 -8.65
C MET A 227 -16.70 -1.17 -8.58
N GLN A 228 -15.45 -1.36 -8.99
CA GLN A 228 -14.74 -2.64 -8.84
C GLN A 228 -14.71 -3.14 -7.40
N ARG A 229 -14.59 -2.24 -6.42
CA ARG A 229 -14.60 -2.61 -4.99
C ARG A 229 -15.98 -3.06 -4.49
N GLN A 230 -17.05 -2.69 -5.18
CA GLN A 230 -18.42 -3.04 -4.83
C GLN A 230 -18.92 -4.31 -5.52
N ALA A 231 -18.12 -4.87 -6.43
CA ALA A 231 -18.48 -6.05 -7.20
C ALA A 231 -18.62 -7.28 -6.28
N VAL A 232 -19.75 -7.97 -6.38
CA VAL A 232 -20.00 -9.21 -5.64
C VAL A 232 -19.36 -10.37 -6.38
N PRO A 233 -18.60 -11.25 -5.72
CA PRO A 233 -18.02 -12.44 -6.33
C PRO A 233 -19.09 -13.35 -6.91
N LEU A 234 -18.86 -13.86 -8.12
CA LEU A 234 -19.76 -14.80 -8.77
C LEU A 234 -19.65 -16.20 -8.14
N VAL A 235 -20.75 -16.96 -8.15
CA VAL A 235 -20.77 -18.37 -7.69
C VAL A 235 -19.76 -19.20 -8.49
N LYS A 236 -19.66 -18.96 -9.80
CA LYS A 236 -18.64 -19.52 -10.67
C LYS A 236 -17.85 -18.37 -11.27
N ALA A 237 -16.63 -18.17 -10.76
CA ALA A 237 -15.74 -17.16 -11.28
C ALA A 237 -15.15 -17.58 -12.64
N GLU A 238 -15.08 -16.65 -13.57
CA GLU A 238 -14.47 -16.82 -14.89
C GLU A 238 -13.38 -15.77 -15.10
N ALA A 239 -12.35 -16.12 -15.86
CA ALA A 239 -11.33 -15.16 -16.23
C ALA A 239 -11.89 -14.12 -17.21
N PRO A 240 -11.53 -12.81 -17.06
CA PRO A 240 -11.97 -11.80 -18.00
C PRO A 240 -11.33 -12.01 -19.37
N TYR A 241 -12.09 -11.71 -20.44
CA TYR A 241 -11.58 -11.79 -21.82
C TYR A 241 -10.48 -10.75 -22.13
N VAL A 242 -10.55 -9.59 -21.47
CA VAL A 242 -9.57 -8.50 -21.60
C VAL A 242 -8.94 -8.28 -20.23
N MET A 243 -7.62 -8.37 -20.18
CA MET A 243 -6.84 -8.29 -18.95
C MET A 243 -5.76 -7.21 -19.04
N THR A 244 -5.41 -6.62 -17.92
CA THR A 244 -4.32 -5.65 -17.82
C THR A 244 -2.97 -6.29 -17.44
N GLY A 245 -2.98 -7.57 -17.03
CA GLY A 245 -1.82 -8.30 -16.54
C GLY A 245 -1.53 -8.05 -15.04
N MET A 246 -2.33 -7.23 -14.37
CA MET A 246 -2.19 -6.99 -12.92
C MET A 246 -3.05 -7.90 -12.06
N GLU A 247 -4.00 -8.63 -12.66
CA GLU A 247 -4.99 -9.44 -11.97
C GLU A 247 -4.34 -10.52 -11.10
N VAL A 248 -3.35 -11.21 -11.63
CA VAL A 248 -2.61 -12.28 -10.91
C VAL A 248 -1.85 -11.70 -9.73
N SER A 249 -1.14 -10.59 -9.93
CA SER A 249 -0.38 -9.93 -8.85
C SER A 249 -1.30 -9.42 -7.75
N VAL A 250 -2.40 -8.77 -8.11
CA VAL A 250 -3.39 -8.26 -7.15
C VAL A 250 -4.06 -9.41 -6.38
N ALA A 251 -4.41 -10.50 -7.04
CA ALA A 251 -5.00 -11.69 -6.39
C ALA A 251 -4.00 -12.33 -5.41
N TYR A 252 -2.73 -12.41 -5.78
CA TYR A 252 -1.66 -12.93 -4.92
C TYR A 252 -1.46 -12.04 -3.68
N ASP A 253 -1.30 -10.74 -3.88
CA ASP A 253 -0.99 -9.77 -2.82
C ASP A 253 -2.18 -9.46 -1.91
N SER A 254 -3.42 -9.74 -2.35
CA SER A 254 -4.61 -9.60 -1.49
C SER A 254 -4.56 -10.53 -0.27
N GLY A 255 -3.87 -11.67 -0.38
CA GLY A 255 -3.81 -12.69 0.66
C GLY A 255 -5.13 -13.45 0.87
N SER A 256 -6.13 -13.22 0.04
CA SER A 256 -7.44 -13.91 0.14
C SER A 256 -7.39 -15.33 -0.41
N ALA A 257 -6.45 -15.62 -1.33
CA ALA A 257 -6.23 -16.94 -1.87
C ALA A 257 -5.09 -17.63 -1.12
N THR A 258 -5.33 -18.82 -0.61
CA THR A 258 -4.29 -19.67 -0.03
C THR A 258 -3.41 -20.24 -1.15
N ILE A 259 -2.14 -19.87 -1.17
CA ILE A 259 -1.19 -20.27 -2.21
C ILE A 259 -0.16 -21.23 -1.64
N SER A 260 0.14 -22.28 -2.41
CA SER A 260 1.18 -23.23 -2.02
C SER A 260 2.56 -22.56 -2.07
N GLU A 261 3.29 -22.64 -0.97
CA GLU A 261 4.66 -22.13 -0.88
C GLU A 261 5.68 -23.10 -1.51
N THR A 262 5.28 -24.35 -1.75
CA THR A 262 6.16 -25.39 -2.29
C THR A 262 5.48 -26.15 -3.42
N GLU A 263 6.28 -26.57 -4.40
CA GLU A 263 5.83 -27.52 -5.41
C GLU A 263 5.62 -28.91 -4.77
N GLY A 264 4.49 -29.56 -5.09
CA GLY A 264 4.18 -30.85 -4.52
C GLY A 264 2.92 -31.48 -5.07
N THR A 265 2.54 -32.63 -4.52
CA THR A 265 1.31 -33.35 -4.85
C THR A 265 0.36 -33.25 -3.68
N GLY A 266 -0.94 -33.00 -3.95
CA GLY A 266 -1.98 -33.01 -2.94
C GLY A 266 -2.21 -34.44 -2.42
N ASP A 267 -1.93 -34.65 -1.14
CA ASP A 267 -2.14 -35.95 -0.49
C ASP A 267 -3.54 -36.07 0.11
N PHE A 268 -4.06 -34.97 0.62
CA PHE A 268 -5.34 -34.91 1.29
C PHE A 268 -6.02 -33.55 1.04
N VAL A 269 -7.28 -33.58 0.69
CA VAL A 269 -8.10 -32.39 0.46
C VAL A 269 -9.44 -32.57 1.15
N ASP A 270 -9.79 -31.66 2.02
CA ASP A 270 -11.08 -31.55 2.71
C ASP A 270 -11.56 -30.09 2.66
N SER A 271 -12.78 -29.82 3.07
CA SER A 271 -13.38 -28.47 3.09
C SER A 271 -12.60 -27.46 3.93
N GLY A 272 -11.82 -27.89 4.91
CA GLY A 272 -11.04 -27.03 5.79
C GLY A 272 -9.54 -27.19 5.70
N ILE A 273 -9.01 -28.25 5.03
CA ILE A 273 -7.60 -28.59 5.06
C ILE A 273 -7.14 -29.13 3.70
N VAL A 274 -6.03 -28.60 3.22
CA VAL A 274 -5.29 -29.13 2.07
C VAL A 274 -3.89 -29.54 2.53
N LYS A 275 -3.49 -30.80 2.35
CA LYS A 275 -2.14 -31.29 2.64
C LYS A 275 -1.37 -31.51 1.35
N ILE A 276 -0.23 -30.86 1.22
CA ILE A 276 0.65 -30.96 0.06
C ILE A 276 1.94 -31.65 0.48
N ARG A 277 2.30 -32.72 -0.21
CA ARG A 277 3.59 -33.39 -0.09
C ARG A 277 4.56 -32.79 -1.08
N SER A 278 5.61 -32.14 -0.57
CA SER A 278 6.69 -31.60 -1.36
C SER A 278 7.55 -32.72 -1.99
N LYS A 279 8.27 -32.40 -3.06
CA LYS A 279 9.25 -33.30 -3.68
C LYS A 279 10.31 -33.81 -2.69
N ASN A 280 10.57 -33.10 -1.62
CA ASN A 280 11.53 -33.47 -0.56
C ASN A 280 10.90 -34.38 0.52
N GLY A 281 9.66 -34.84 0.35
CA GLY A 281 8.96 -35.71 1.29
C GLY A 281 8.32 -35.00 2.48
N ALA A 282 8.54 -33.69 2.67
CA ALA A 282 7.91 -32.91 3.72
C ALA A 282 6.44 -32.63 3.36
N THR A 283 5.53 -32.82 4.33
CA THR A 283 4.10 -32.50 4.15
C THR A 283 3.79 -31.16 4.81
N LYS A 284 3.18 -30.24 4.06
CA LYS A 284 2.70 -28.96 4.54
C LYS A 284 1.17 -28.92 4.52
N GLU A 285 0.59 -28.41 5.60
CA GLU A 285 -0.85 -28.28 5.79
C GLU A 285 -1.28 -26.81 5.59
N TYR A 286 -2.31 -26.62 4.76
CA TYR A 286 -2.94 -25.33 4.50
C TYR A 286 -4.40 -25.38 5.00
N ARG A 287 -4.81 -24.34 5.73
CA ARG A 287 -6.15 -24.21 6.31
C ARG A 287 -6.87 -23.00 5.78
#